data_950d5e6d1282c051cb2b1543445ee02b
#
_entry.id   950d5e6d1282c051cb2b1543445ee02b
#
_cell.length_a   1.000
_cell.length_b   1.000
_cell.length_c   1.000
_cell.angle_alpha   90.00
_cell.angle_beta   90.00
_cell.angle_gamma   90.00
#
_symmetry.space_group_name_H-M   'P 1'
#
loop_
_entity.id
_entity.type
_entity.pdbx_description
1 polymer ?
#
loop_
_entity_poly.entity_id
_entity_poly.type
_entity_poly.pdbx_seq_one_letter_code
_entity_poly.pdbx_strand_id
1 'polypeptide(L)'
;MITPDDVLDFWFAGDPRAWRDVWFRRQDDFDAACGAFAAALAAARQGALDHWADTPRGALALIILLDQFSRNLHRGSPEAFAADPQARVLARRALAEGIDRQLEWLERIFIYLPLEHSEVLADQDESVRLFENLRIALGDLSAEYAYRHRDIIRRYGRFPYRNDALGRESTPEEQVFLGSLGVGL
;
A
#
# COMPACT_ATOMS: atom_id res chain seq x y z
N MET A 1 -19.42 -7.56 -13.26
CA MET A 1 -18.07 -8.03 -12.86
C MET A 1 -17.24 -6.78 -12.66
N ILE A 2 -16.51 -6.65 -11.54
CA ILE A 2 -15.65 -5.48 -11.28
C ILE A 2 -14.53 -5.42 -12.32
N THR A 3 -14.27 -4.24 -12.84
CA THR A 3 -13.22 -3.94 -13.82
C THR A 3 -12.10 -3.09 -13.18
N PRO A 4 -10.91 -2.96 -13.81
CA PRO A 4 -9.88 -2.03 -13.36
C PRO A 4 -10.40 -0.59 -13.20
N ASP A 5 -11.22 -0.11 -14.13
CA ASP A 5 -11.75 1.25 -14.08
C ASP A 5 -12.72 1.44 -12.90
N ASP A 6 -13.55 0.44 -12.56
CA ASP A 6 -14.42 0.52 -11.37
C ASP A 6 -13.57 0.71 -10.08
N VAL A 7 -12.44 0.01 -9.98
CA VAL A 7 -11.51 0.13 -8.84
C VAL A 7 -10.90 1.52 -8.79
N LEU A 8 -10.39 2.02 -9.92
CA LEU A 8 -9.71 3.31 -10.00
C LEU A 8 -10.69 4.48 -9.82
N ASP A 9 -11.88 4.40 -10.40
CA ASP A 9 -12.92 5.42 -10.24
C ASP A 9 -13.37 5.54 -8.79
N PHE A 10 -13.53 4.41 -8.08
CA PHE A 10 -13.82 4.42 -6.65
C PHE A 10 -12.65 5.00 -5.85
N TRP A 11 -11.43 4.52 -6.12
CA TRP A 11 -10.24 4.89 -5.34
C TRP A 11 -9.89 6.37 -5.48
N PHE A 12 -9.90 6.88 -6.70
CA PHE A 12 -9.57 8.27 -7.03
C PHE A 12 -10.79 9.20 -7.09
N ALA A 13 -12.00 8.71 -6.88
CA ALA A 13 -13.26 9.47 -7.05
C ALA A 13 -13.35 10.19 -8.40
N GLY A 14 -12.85 9.54 -9.46
CA GLY A 14 -12.86 10.06 -10.83
C GLY A 14 -11.75 11.08 -11.17
N ASP A 15 -10.96 11.54 -10.18
CA ASP A 15 -9.83 12.46 -10.43
C ASP A 15 -8.51 11.93 -9.82
N PRO A 16 -7.63 11.32 -10.63
CA PRO A 16 -6.35 10.79 -10.14
C PRO A 16 -5.32 11.87 -9.78
N ARG A 17 -5.66 13.14 -9.89
CA ARG A 17 -4.81 14.28 -9.50
C ARG A 17 -5.24 14.93 -8.19
N ALA A 18 -6.39 14.56 -7.65
CA ALA A 18 -6.91 15.10 -6.42
C ALA A 18 -6.48 14.24 -5.22
N TRP A 19 -5.81 14.85 -4.24
CA TRP A 19 -5.49 14.19 -2.97
C TRP A 19 -6.75 13.84 -2.20
N ARG A 20 -6.76 12.68 -1.56
CA ARG A 20 -7.87 12.21 -0.71
C ARG A 20 -7.34 11.72 0.62
N ASP A 21 -7.80 12.33 1.72
CA ASP A 21 -7.41 11.96 3.09
C ASP A 21 -7.83 10.53 3.47
N VAL A 22 -8.88 9.99 2.83
CA VAL A 22 -9.37 8.63 3.06
C VAL A 22 -8.33 7.54 2.76
N TRP A 23 -7.31 7.82 1.98
CA TRP A 23 -6.28 6.84 1.65
C TRP A 23 -5.38 6.50 2.85
N PHE A 24 -5.11 7.49 3.71
CA PHE A 24 -4.12 7.38 4.79
C PHE A 24 -4.69 7.64 6.19
N ARG A 25 -5.98 7.96 6.27
CA ARG A 25 -6.70 8.14 7.54
C ARG A 25 -7.85 7.17 7.61
N ARG A 26 -7.96 6.47 8.74
CA ARG A 26 -9.10 5.58 8.98
C ARG A 26 -10.41 6.37 8.89
N GLN A 27 -11.31 5.89 8.02
CA GLN A 27 -12.67 6.37 7.90
C GLN A 27 -13.59 5.17 7.73
N ASP A 28 -14.40 4.89 8.75
CA ASP A 28 -15.19 3.67 8.82
C ASP A 28 -16.21 3.55 7.66
N ASP A 29 -16.75 4.67 7.19
CA ASP A 29 -17.65 4.69 6.03
C ASP A 29 -16.92 4.33 4.72
N PHE A 30 -15.68 4.79 4.55
CA PHE A 30 -14.86 4.44 3.40
C PHE A 30 -14.44 2.97 3.45
N ASP A 31 -14.03 2.47 4.61
CA ASP A 31 -13.70 1.07 4.81
C ASP A 31 -14.92 0.17 4.52
N ALA A 32 -16.12 0.57 4.98
CA ALA A 32 -17.36 -0.15 4.67
C ALA A 32 -17.68 -0.15 3.17
N ALA A 33 -17.48 0.98 2.48
CA ALA A 33 -17.68 1.08 1.03
C ALA A 33 -16.72 0.21 0.22
N CYS A 34 -15.48 -0.02 0.72
CA CYS A 34 -14.54 -0.97 0.14
C CYS A 34 -15.11 -2.40 0.07
N GLY A 35 -16.12 -2.71 0.91
CA GLY A 35 -16.81 -4.01 0.92
C GLY A 35 -17.38 -4.44 -0.43
N ALA A 36 -17.76 -3.48 -1.29
CA ALA A 36 -18.23 -3.77 -2.65
C ALA A 36 -17.18 -4.48 -3.51
N PHE A 37 -15.89 -4.38 -3.16
CA PHE A 37 -14.76 -4.95 -3.88
C PHE A 37 -14.21 -6.25 -3.25
N ALA A 38 -14.83 -6.77 -2.19
CA ALA A 38 -14.34 -7.95 -1.48
C ALA A 38 -14.22 -9.18 -2.39
N ALA A 39 -15.17 -9.40 -3.29
CA ALA A 39 -15.12 -10.50 -4.27
C ALA A 39 -13.97 -10.32 -5.29
N ALA A 40 -13.71 -9.08 -5.71
CA ALA A 40 -12.59 -8.77 -6.60
C ALA A 40 -11.23 -8.98 -5.89
N LEU A 41 -11.12 -8.57 -4.62
CA LEU A 41 -9.94 -8.87 -3.80
C LEU A 41 -9.70 -10.37 -3.67
N ALA A 42 -10.74 -11.15 -3.39
CA ALA A 42 -10.62 -12.61 -3.30
C ALA A 42 -10.14 -13.24 -4.62
N ALA A 43 -10.67 -12.77 -5.76
CA ALA A 43 -10.24 -13.20 -7.09
C ALA A 43 -8.79 -12.79 -7.39
N ALA A 44 -8.38 -11.57 -7.01
CA ALA A 44 -7.01 -11.08 -7.15
C ALA A 44 -6.01 -11.94 -6.36
N ARG A 45 -6.33 -12.27 -5.11
CA ARG A 45 -5.51 -13.16 -4.26
C ARG A 45 -5.32 -14.56 -4.84
N GLN A 46 -6.29 -15.04 -5.62
CA GLN A 46 -6.23 -16.33 -6.32
C GLN A 46 -5.53 -16.27 -7.69
N GLY A 47 -5.05 -15.09 -8.12
CA GLY A 47 -4.44 -14.87 -9.42
C GLY A 47 -5.44 -14.79 -10.58
N ALA A 48 -6.75 -14.85 -10.33
CA ALA A 48 -7.75 -14.81 -11.40
C ALA A 48 -7.80 -13.47 -12.15
N LEU A 49 -7.22 -12.41 -11.57
CA LEU A 49 -7.13 -11.07 -12.16
C LEU A 49 -5.72 -10.71 -12.64
N ASP A 50 -4.77 -11.64 -12.69
CA ASP A 50 -3.38 -11.36 -13.07
C ASP A 50 -3.24 -10.72 -14.46
N HIS A 51 -4.18 -11.03 -15.36
CA HIS A 51 -4.26 -10.41 -16.70
C HIS A 51 -4.47 -8.89 -16.67
N TRP A 52 -4.95 -8.32 -15.55
CA TRP A 52 -5.04 -6.87 -15.42
C TRP A 52 -3.66 -6.20 -15.48
N ALA A 53 -2.63 -6.89 -15.00
CA ALA A 53 -1.26 -6.37 -14.98
C ALA A 53 -0.64 -6.16 -16.38
N ASP A 54 -1.34 -6.53 -17.44
CA ASP A 54 -0.88 -6.34 -18.83
C ASP A 54 -1.08 -4.89 -19.34
N THR A 55 -1.78 -4.05 -18.57
CA THR A 55 -1.97 -2.63 -18.88
C THR A 55 -1.59 -1.75 -17.66
N PRO A 56 -1.12 -0.50 -17.86
CA PRO A 56 -0.74 0.38 -16.75
C PRO A 56 -1.86 0.61 -15.74
N ARG A 57 -3.07 0.90 -16.21
CA ARG A 57 -4.24 1.12 -15.34
C ARG A 57 -4.67 -0.17 -14.65
N GLY A 58 -4.63 -1.30 -15.34
CA GLY A 58 -4.96 -2.59 -14.76
C GLY A 58 -3.94 -3.03 -13.69
N ALA A 59 -2.63 -2.82 -13.92
CA ALA A 59 -1.60 -3.07 -12.93
C ALA A 59 -1.80 -2.23 -11.66
N LEU A 60 -2.10 -0.94 -11.82
CA LEU A 60 -2.41 -0.04 -10.71
C LEU A 60 -3.64 -0.53 -9.93
N ALA A 61 -4.74 -0.84 -10.61
CA ALA A 61 -5.96 -1.33 -9.98
C ALA A 61 -5.73 -2.63 -9.19
N LEU A 62 -4.98 -3.57 -9.76
CA LEU A 62 -4.66 -4.84 -9.13
C LEU A 62 -3.78 -4.64 -7.88
N ILE A 63 -2.79 -3.76 -7.94
CA ILE A 63 -1.94 -3.43 -6.79
C ILE A 63 -2.77 -2.76 -5.69
N ILE A 64 -3.64 -1.80 -6.03
CA ILE A 64 -4.54 -1.14 -5.06
C ILE A 64 -5.45 -2.17 -4.38
N LEU A 65 -6.04 -3.12 -5.14
CA LEU A 65 -6.84 -4.20 -4.54
C LEU A 65 -6.04 -5.01 -3.53
N LEU A 66 -4.86 -5.48 -3.91
CA LEU A 66 -4.06 -6.38 -3.08
C LEU A 66 -3.44 -5.67 -1.86
N ASP A 67 -2.96 -4.45 -2.03
CA ASP A 67 -2.28 -3.72 -0.96
C ASP A 67 -3.26 -2.89 -0.11
N GLN A 68 -4.08 -2.06 -0.72
CA GLN A 68 -4.89 -1.08 0.00
C GLN A 68 -6.24 -1.65 0.47
N PHE A 69 -7.01 -2.29 -0.42
CA PHE A 69 -8.30 -2.86 -0.02
C PHE A 69 -8.13 -4.00 0.99
N SER A 70 -7.02 -4.76 0.95
CA SER A 70 -6.71 -5.73 2.00
C SER A 70 -6.68 -5.06 3.37
N ARG A 71 -6.03 -3.90 3.47
CA ARG A 71 -5.92 -3.14 4.72
C ARG A 71 -7.26 -2.56 5.16
N ASN A 72 -8.03 -1.98 4.24
CA ASN A 72 -9.33 -1.39 4.55
C ASN A 72 -10.34 -2.46 5.03
N LEU A 73 -10.38 -3.62 4.35
CA LEU A 73 -11.36 -4.68 4.63
C LEU A 73 -11.01 -5.55 5.84
N HIS A 74 -9.72 -5.66 6.19
CA HIS A 74 -9.25 -6.64 7.18
C HIS A 74 -8.42 -5.98 8.29
N ARG A 75 -8.72 -4.72 8.64
CA ARG A 75 -7.98 -4.01 9.71
C ARG A 75 -7.89 -4.83 10.99
N GLY A 76 -6.69 -4.89 11.56
CA GLY A 76 -6.43 -5.59 12.82
C GLY A 76 -6.37 -7.11 12.70
N SER A 77 -6.36 -7.67 11.50
CA SER A 77 -6.22 -9.09 11.26
C SER A 77 -5.04 -9.43 10.33
N PRO A 78 -4.53 -10.68 10.35
CA PRO A 78 -3.45 -11.09 9.46
C PRO A 78 -3.79 -10.94 7.98
N GLU A 79 -5.06 -11.05 7.63
CA GLU A 79 -5.58 -10.93 6.26
C GLU A 79 -5.29 -9.56 5.65
N ALA A 80 -5.13 -8.51 6.48
CA ALA A 80 -4.75 -7.18 6.02
C ALA A 80 -3.40 -7.17 5.27
N PHE A 81 -2.51 -8.11 5.60
CA PHE A 81 -1.15 -8.20 5.09
C PHE A 81 -0.91 -9.45 4.21
N ALA A 82 -1.88 -10.34 4.11
CA ALA A 82 -1.71 -11.63 3.44
C ALA A 82 -1.36 -11.50 1.95
N ALA A 83 -1.77 -10.42 1.29
CA ALA A 83 -1.49 -10.16 -0.12
C ALA A 83 -0.24 -9.29 -0.38
N ASP A 84 0.46 -8.81 0.67
CA ASP A 84 1.65 -7.96 0.53
C ASP A 84 2.74 -8.58 -0.37
N PRO A 85 3.06 -9.89 -0.27
CA PRO A 85 4.05 -10.50 -1.17
C PRO A 85 3.65 -10.42 -2.65
N GLN A 86 2.37 -10.62 -2.95
CA GLN A 86 1.84 -10.57 -4.32
C GLN A 86 1.85 -9.13 -4.85
N ALA A 87 1.37 -8.17 -4.05
CA ALA A 87 1.40 -6.74 -4.40
C ALA A 87 2.83 -6.27 -4.67
N ARG A 88 3.79 -6.71 -3.85
CA ARG A 88 5.22 -6.39 -4.02
C ARG A 88 5.80 -6.94 -5.33
N VAL A 89 5.47 -8.15 -5.72
CA VAL A 89 5.91 -8.73 -7.00
C VAL A 89 5.38 -7.91 -8.17
N LEU A 90 4.10 -7.54 -8.13
CA LEU A 90 3.47 -6.70 -9.15
C LEU A 90 4.08 -5.30 -9.22
N ALA A 91 4.35 -4.68 -8.07
CA ALA A 91 5.03 -3.38 -8.00
C ALA A 91 6.42 -3.43 -8.65
N ARG A 92 7.21 -4.46 -8.36
CA ARG A 92 8.53 -4.65 -8.97
C ARG A 92 8.44 -4.88 -10.48
N ARG A 93 7.45 -5.66 -10.95
CA ARG A 93 7.18 -5.83 -12.39
C ARG A 93 6.84 -4.48 -13.02
N ALA A 94 5.92 -3.72 -12.42
CA ALA A 94 5.50 -2.41 -12.93
C ALA A 94 6.67 -1.42 -13.05
N LEU A 95 7.59 -1.43 -12.08
CA LEU A 95 8.82 -0.61 -12.11
C LEU A 95 9.78 -1.07 -13.22
N ALA A 96 10.01 -2.37 -13.35
CA ALA A 96 10.93 -2.93 -14.37
C ALA A 96 10.44 -2.66 -15.79
N GLU A 97 9.12 -2.69 -16.01
CA GLU A 97 8.48 -2.43 -17.30
C GLU A 97 8.22 -0.92 -17.55
N GLY A 98 8.51 -0.03 -16.58
CA GLY A 98 8.30 1.42 -16.69
C GLY A 98 6.82 1.81 -16.73
N ILE A 99 5.94 0.98 -16.18
CA ILE A 99 4.49 1.22 -16.08
C ILE A 99 4.20 2.45 -15.24
N ASP A 100 4.94 2.64 -14.13
CA ASP A 100 4.80 3.80 -13.25
C ASP A 100 4.95 5.12 -13.99
N ARG A 101 5.82 5.20 -15.01
CA ARG A 101 6.06 6.42 -15.79
C ARG A 101 4.91 6.80 -16.71
N GLN A 102 3.96 5.88 -16.94
CA GLN A 102 2.78 6.10 -17.77
C GLN A 102 1.56 6.55 -16.93
N LEU A 103 1.75 6.69 -15.61
CA LEU A 103 0.72 7.04 -14.64
C LEU A 103 0.91 8.48 -14.13
N GLU A 104 -0.17 9.07 -13.61
CA GLU A 104 -0.13 10.35 -12.92
C GLU A 104 0.67 10.27 -11.60
N TRP A 105 1.19 11.38 -11.10
CA TRP A 105 2.06 11.40 -9.93
C TRP A 105 1.42 10.78 -8.68
N LEU A 106 0.13 11.06 -8.43
CA LEU A 106 -0.59 10.46 -7.28
C LEU A 106 -0.85 8.96 -7.47
N GLU A 107 -1.06 8.51 -8.70
CA GLU A 107 -1.22 7.09 -9.02
C GLU A 107 0.06 6.29 -8.72
N ARG A 108 1.23 6.89 -8.98
CA ARG A 108 2.53 6.26 -8.71
C ARG A 108 2.75 5.92 -7.24
N ILE A 109 2.19 6.69 -6.32
CA ILE A 109 2.23 6.40 -4.89
C ILE A 109 1.81 4.94 -4.65
N PHE A 110 0.69 4.52 -5.25
CA PHE A 110 0.13 3.19 -5.03
C PHE A 110 0.93 2.07 -5.71
N ILE A 111 1.70 2.37 -6.74
CA ILE A 111 2.71 1.44 -7.29
C ILE A 111 3.88 1.26 -6.31
N TYR A 112 4.26 2.30 -5.56
CA TYR A 112 5.45 2.30 -4.69
C TYR A 112 5.16 1.81 -3.27
N LEU A 113 3.91 1.99 -2.77
CA LEU A 113 3.51 1.59 -1.42
C LEU A 113 3.78 0.12 -1.07
N PRO A 114 3.63 -0.89 -1.97
CA PRO A 114 3.99 -2.27 -1.63
C PRO A 114 5.47 -2.46 -1.23
N LEU A 115 6.38 -1.61 -1.71
CA LEU A 115 7.78 -1.62 -1.28
C LEU A 115 7.94 -0.94 0.08
N GLU A 116 7.23 0.17 0.33
CA GLU A 116 7.19 0.85 1.63
C GLU A 116 6.58 -0.04 2.72
N HIS A 117 5.62 -0.87 2.36
CA HIS A 117 4.96 -1.82 3.25
C HIS A 117 5.77 -3.10 3.52
N SER A 118 6.88 -3.31 2.81
CA SER A 118 7.73 -4.50 2.96
C SER A 118 8.59 -4.43 4.22
N GLU A 119 8.75 -5.57 4.92
CA GLU A 119 9.70 -5.70 6.04
C GLU A 119 11.13 -6.06 5.55
N VAL A 120 11.41 -5.94 4.24
CA VAL A 120 12.74 -6.16 3.64
C VAL A 120 13.45 -4.83 3.46
N LEU A 121 14.62 -4.65 4.08
CA LEU A 121 15.34 -3.37 4.07
C LEU A 121 15.67 -2.87 2.65
N ALA A 122 16.01 -3.77 1.73
CA ALA A 122 16.29 -3.39 0.34
C ALA A 122 15.04 -2.80 -0.38
N ASP A 123 13.83 -3.27 -0.03
CA ASP A 123 12.58 -2.70 -0.54
C ASP A 123 12.35 -1.30 0.03
N GLN A 124 12.69 -1.11 1.31
CA GLN A 124 12.59 0.18 1.98
C GLN A 124 13.54 1.22 1.37
N ASP A 125 14.79 0.84 1.11
CA ASP A 125 15.76 1.74 0.47
C ASP A 125 15.32 2.10 -0.96
N GLU A 126 14.73 1.16 -1.71
CA GLU A 126 14.15 1.43 -3.03
C GLU A 126 12.90 2.33 -2.93
N SER A 127 12.02 2.09 -1.95
CA SER A 127 10.86 2.94 -1.67
C SER A 127 11.28 4.39 -1.44
N VAL A 128 12.24 4.63 -0.54
CA VAL A 128 12.77 5.98 -0.29
C VAL A 128 13.24 6.65 -1.60
N ARG A 129 14.00 5.94 -2.43
CA ARG A 129 14.49 6.47 -3.71
C ARG A 129 13.33 6.86 -4.65
N LEU A 130 12.27 6.06 -4.68
CA LEU A 130 11.09 6.31 -5.52
C LEU A 130 10.28 7.50 -5.01
N PHE A 131 10.03 7.58 -3.70
CA PHE A 131 9.30 8.69 -3.10
C PHE A 131 10.08 10.01 -3.14
N GLU A 132 11.42 9.99 -3.07
CA GLU A 132 12.25 11.17 -3.32
C GLU A 132 12.04 11.74 -4.72
N ASN A 133 11.85 10.89 -5.73
CA ASN A 133 11.52 11.36 -7.08
C ASN A 133 10.12 11.99 -7.16
N LEU A 134 9.17 11.54 -6.32
CA LEU A 134 7.84 12.14 -6.24
C LEU A 134 7.82 13.46 -5.46
N ARG A 135 8.81 13.72 -4.60
CA ARG A 135 8.87 14.91 -3.76
C ARG A 135 8.79 16.20 -4.54
N ILE A 136 9.34 16.24 -5.75
CA ILE A 136 9.30 17.42 -6.64
C ILE A 136 7.85 17.75 -7.05
N ALA A 137 7.02 16.72 -7.25
CA ALA A 137 5.64 16.90 -7.72
C ALA A 137 4.62 16.98 -6.57
N LEU A 138 4.86 16.26 -5.47
CA LEU A 138 3.89 16.07 -4.38
C LEU A 138 4.29 16.71 -3.05
N GLY A 139 5.50 17.32 -2.97
CA GLY A 139 6.01 17.96 -1.75
C GLY A 139 6.70 16.97 -0.80
N ASP A 140 7.24 17.50 0.30
CA ASP A 140 8.14 16.78 1.20
C ASP A 140 7.48 15.62 1.95
N LEU A 141 6.18 15.71 2.23
CA LEU A 141 5.47 14.67 2.99
C LEU A 141 5.53 13.29 2.34
N SER A 142 5.55 13.21 1.00
CA SER A 142 5.60 11.93 0.30
C SER A 142 6.86 11.12 0.65
N ALA A 143 8.02 11.76 0.74
CA ALA A 143 9.27 11.11 1.10
C ALA A 143 9.42 10.89 2.61
N GLU A 144 8.86 11.76 3.44
CA GLU A 144 8.98 11.67 4.90
C GLU A 144 8.42 10.34 5.45
N TYR A 145 7.28 9.88 4.94
CA TYR A 145 6.71 8.60 5.34
C TYR A 145 7.61 7.42 4.93
N ALA A 146 8.16 7.43 3.72
CA ALA A 146 9.10 6.40 3.28
C ALA A 146 10.35 6.34 4.16
N TYR A 147 10.91 7.49 4.58
CA TYR A 147 12.01 7.53 5.54
C TYR A 147 11.64 6.92 6.89
N ARG A 148 10.46 7.26 7.43
CA ARG A 148 9.98 6.74 8.72
C ARG A 148 9.81 5.22 8.68
N HIS A 149 9.20 4.67 7.62
CA HIS A 149 9.04 3.23 7.44
C HIS A 149 10.40 2.53 7.39
N ARG A 150 11.33 3.05 6.58
CA ARG A 150 12.68 2.50 6.48
C ARG A 150 13.41 2.52 7.83
N ASP A 151 13.32 3.60 8.59
CA ASP A 151 14.00 3.71 9.88
C ASP A 151 13.44 2.72 10.91
N ILE A 152 12.13 2.43 10.87
CA ILE A 152 11.52 1.36 11.67
C ILE A 152 12.12 0.00 11.27
N ILE A 153 12.19 -0.30 9.98
CA ILE A 153 12.75 -1.58 9.51
C ILE A 153 14.25 -1.68 9.83
N ARG A 154 15.01 -0.60 9.71
CA ARG A 154 16.43 -0.57 10.13
C ARG A 154 16.61 -0.88 11.61
N ARG A 155 15.70 -0.39 12.44
CA ARG A 155 15.80 -0.53 13.89
C ARG A 155 15.29 -1.88 14.39
N TYR A 156 14.14 -2.34 13.90
CA TYR A 156 13.44 -3.49 14.44
C TYR A 156 13.44 -4.71 13.51
N GLY A 157 13.83 -4.57 12.25
CA GLY A 157 13.74 -5.62 11.22
C GLY A 157 12.31 -5.97 10.82
N ARG A 158 11.31 -5.31 11.40
CA ARG A 158 9.88 -5.51 11.15
C ARG A 158 9.08 -4.29 11.58
N PHE A 159 7.79 -4.26 11.23
CA PHE A 159 6.87 -3.24 11.74
C PHE A 159 6.24 -3.69 13.07
N PRO A 160 6.65 -3.14 14.25
CA PRO A 160 6.12 -3.56 15.55
C PRO A 160 4.60 -3.38 15.68
N TYR A 161 4.01 -2.36 15.03
CA TYR A 161 2.57 -2.12 15.07
C TYR A 161 1.73 -3.19 14.34
N ARG A 162 2.36 -4.13 13.60
CA ARG A 162 1.70 -5.31 13.02
C ARG A 162 1.76 -6.53 13.93
N ASN A 163 2.52 -6.47 15.04
CA ASN A 163 2.77 -7.64 15.87
C ASN A 163 1.48 -8.24 16.40
N ASP A 164 0.60 -7.42 16.95
CA ASP A 164 -0.68 -7.89 17.50
C ASP A 164 -1.53 -8.59 16.44
N ALA A 165 -1.74 -7.95 15.30
CA ALA A 165 -2.50 -8.53 14.19
C ALA A 165 -1.87 -9.83 13.63
N LEU A 166 -0.55 -9.97 13.68
CA LEU A 166 0.18 -11.14 13.16
C LEU A 166 0.51 -12.18 14.23
N GLY A 167 0.03 -12.01 15.47
CA GLY A 167 0.31 -12.91 16.60
C GLY A 167 1.80 -12.98 16.97
N ARG A 168 2.56 -11.90 16.75
CA ARG A 168 3.99 -11.81 17.09
C ARG A 168 4.17 -11.15 18.46
N GLU A 169 5.00 -11.71 19.30
CA GLU A 169 5.37 -11.08 20.57
C GLU A 169 6.23 -9.84 20.31
N SER A 170 5.89 -8.73 21.01
CA SER A 170 6.67 -7.51 20.99
C SER A 170 7.81 -7.55 22.00
N THR A 171 9.03 -7.19 21.56
CA THR A 171 10.16 -7.01 22.48
C THR A 171 9.94 -5.82 23.40
N PRO A 172 10.66 -5.70 24.54
CA PRO A 172 10.56 -4.53 25.43
C PRO A 172 10.84 -3.20 24.69
N GLU A 173 11.77 -3.20 23.75
CA GLU A 173 12.09 -2.02 22.95
C GLU A 173 10.95 -1.64 22.00
N GLU A 174 10.34 -2.64 21.35
CA GLU A 174 9.15 -2.43 20.51
C GLU A 174 7.94 -1.94 21.31
N GLN A 175 7.76 -2.41 22.57
CA GLN A 175 6.69 -1.92 23.46
C GLN A 175 6.87 -0.45 23.80
N VAL A 176 8.10 0.01 24.06
CA VAL A 176 8.40 1.43 24.26
C VAL A 176 8.08 2.25 23.02
N PHE A 177 8.48 1.74 21.85
CA PHE A 177 8.16 2.39 20.56
C PHE A 177 6.66 2.48 20.34
N LEU A 178 5.91 1.39 20.53
CA LEU A 178 4.45 1.37 20.37
C LEU A 178 3.75 2.35 21.32
N GLY A 179 4.23 2.47 22.56
CA GLY A 179 3.73 3.45 23.52
C GLY A 179 4.02 4.90 23.14
N SER A 180 5.03 5.15 22.30
CA SER A 180 5.38 6.48 21.80
C SER A 180 4.63 6.87 20.52
N LEU A 181 4.06 5.89 19.79
CA LEU A 181 3.18 6.14 18.67
C LEU A 181 1.87 6.69 19.23
N GLY A 182 1.66 7.99 19.16
CA GLY A 182 0.34 8.56 19.43
C GLY A 182 -0.72 7.85 18.59
N VAL A 183 -2.00 8.00 18.95
CA VAL A 183 -3.15 7.44 18.23
C VAL A 183 -3.16 7.99 16.81
N GLY A 184 -2.45 7.33 15.89
CA GLY A 184 -2.39 7.77 14.48
C GLY A 184 -1.10 7.40 13.74
N LEU A 185 -0.86 6.14 13.52
CA LEU A 185 -0.17 5.62 12.34
C LEU A 185 -1.11 4.70 11.61
#